data_6f1647b2cb67f1404ccfa4b81b0729b6
#
_entry.id   6f1647b2cb67f1404ccfa4b81b0729b6
#
_cell.length_a   1.000
_cell.length_b   1.000
_cell.length_c   1.000
_cell.angle_alpha   90.00
_cell.angle_beta   90.00
_cell.angle_gamma   90.00
#
_symmetry.space_group_name_H-M   'P 1'
#
loop_
_entity.id
_entity.type
_entity.pdbx_description
1 polymer ?
#
loop_
_entity_poly.entity_id
_entity_poly.type
_entity_poly.pdbx_seq_one_letter_code
_entity_poly.pdbx_strand_id
1 'polypeptide(L)'
;MGLKLNKGSSIRLAKDDDNLSEVTIGCSWGEDGHNIDVDAMVFFSDDRSKYRLVDLVYYGNREEGRLYVKHYGDDTTGSNKQHASDNEVIFLRLDKIPERITSVAVVLNAYTGEKLSLVPNLRCRVYSGKPGEVQDVLGTFDINDKKSLTTTSVLVGYFEKDSVNEWSFRAVGEALKAHRVEQLKNVFNTPKNIDIQNDYNTGPVESKVTIWGFIKRLFS
;
A
#
# COMPACT_ATOMS: atom_id res chain seq x y z
N MET A 1 9.14 10.14 14.04
CA MET A 1 7.74 10.51 13.72
C MET A 1 7.61 10.42 12.21
N GLY A 2 6.79 9.52 11.69
CA GLY A 2 6.66 9.28 10.24
C GLY A 2 5.97 10.43 9.50
N LEU A 3 6.17 10.50 8.19
CA LEU A 3 5.51 11.48 7.34
C LEU A 3 4.00 11.18 7.25
N LYS A 4 3.18 12.22 7.36
CA LYS A 4 1.76 12.11 7.00
C LYS A 4 1.65 12.16 5.48
N LEU A 5 1.19 11.06 4.88
CA LEU A 5 1.00 10.95 3.44
C LEU A 5 -0.38 11.47 3.05
N ASN A 6 -0.42 12.29 2.01
CA ASN A 6 -1.64 12.68 1.34
C ASN A 6 -1.79 11.86 0.06
N LYS A 7 -2.98 11.84 -0.53
CA LYS A 7 -3.22 11.25 -1.84
C LYS A 7 -2.24 11.80 -2.86
N GLY A 8 -1.55 10.92 -3.59
CA GLY A 8 -0.51 11.26 -4.56
C GLY A 8 0.90 11.43 -3.97
N SER A 9 1.05 11.49 -2.63
CA SER A 9 2.38 11.55 -2.00
C SER A 9 3.16 10.27 -2.24
N SER A 10 4.47 10.40 -2.42
CA SER A 10 5.39 9.26 -2.54
C SER A 10 6.53 9.40 -1.55
N ILE A 11 6.95 8.29 -0.98
CA ILE A 11 8.15 8.20 -0.13
C ILE A 11 9.12 7.18 -0.72
N ARG A 12 10.40 7.53 -0.78
CA ARG A 12 11.47 6.60 -1.10
C ARG A 12 11.68 5.66 0.08
N LEU A 13 11.83 4.37 -0.19
CA LEU A 13 12.09 3.36 0.84
C LEU A 13 13.59 3.16 1.01
N ALA A 14 14.22 4.16 1.62
CA ALA A 14 15.65 4.18 1.90
C ALA A 14 15.91 4.80 3.28
N LYS A 15 17.01 4.41 3.89
CA LYS A 15 17.55 4.98 5.12
C LYS A 15 19.02 5.31 4.89
N ASP A 16 19.42 6.56 5.15
CA ASP A 16 20.82 7.02 5.03
C ASP A 16 21.47 6.65 3.69
N ASP A 17 20.77 6.87 2.57
CA ASP A 17 21.15 6.50 1.19
C ASP A 17 21.12 5.00 0.85
N ASP A 18 20.90 4.12 1.81
CA ASP A 18 20.73 2.69 1.56
C ASP A 18 19.26 2.32 1.36
N ASN A 19 18.99 1.49 0.35
CA ASN A 19 17.65 0.95 0.12
C ASN A 19 17.23 0.04 1.26
N LEU A 20 16.00 0.20 1.74
CA LEU A 20 15.46 -0.70 2.75
C LEU A 20 15.24 -2.10 2.16
N SER A 21 15.76 -3.10 2.86
CA SER A 21 15.55 -4.50 2.51
C SER A 21 14.21 -5.05 3.01
N GLU A 22 13.71 -4.50 4.10
CA GLU A 22 12.52 -4.99 4.79
C GLU A 22 11.58 -3.85 5.14
N VAL A 23 10.32 -3.96 4.75
CA VAL A 23 9.26 -3.03 5.12
C VAL A 23 8.01 -3.77 5.55
N THR A 24 7.25 -3.12 6.40
CA THR A 24 5.95 -3.62 6.85
C THR A 24 4.87 -2.60 6.56
N ILE A 25 3.73 -3.07 6.08
CA ILE A 25 2.48 -2.34 6.08
C ILE A 25 1.66 -2.80 7.26
N GLY A 26 1.27 -1.87 8.09
CA GLY A 26 0.32 -2.08 9.16
C GLY A 26 -0.98 -1.34 8.88
N CYS A 27 -2.09 -2.04 9.00
CA CYS A 27 -3.43 -1.50 8.82
C CYS A 27 -4.17 -1.51 10.13
N SER A 28 -4.81 -0.40 10.48
CA SER A 28 -5.55 -0.28 11.73
C SER A 28 -6.87 0.46 11.53
N TRP A 29 -7.87 0.08 12.32
CA TRP A 29 -9.17 0.73 12.39
C TRP A 29 -9.69 0.72 13.84
N GLY A 30 -10.71 1.52 14.11
CA GLY A 30 -11.25 1.68 15.46
C GLY A 30 -12.36 0.71 15.78
N GLU A 31 -12.56 0.52 17.09
CA GLU A 31 -13.62 -0.27 17.69
C GLU A 31 -14.77 0.68 18.08
N ASP A 32 -15.71 0.96 17.21
CA ASP A 32 -16.91 1.76 17.57
C ASP A 32 -18.16 0.88 17.68
N GLY A 33 -18.02 -0.31 18.28
CA GLY A 33 -19.15 -1.22 18.53
C GLY A 33 -19.66 -1.96 17.30
N HIS A 34 -19.06 -1.75 16.14
CA HIS A 34 -19.31 -2.52 14.94
C HIS A 34 -18.10 -3.39 14.64
N ASN A 35 -18.28 -4.70 14.71
CA ASN A 35 -17.27 -5.67 14.30
C ASN A 35 -17.20 -5.67 12.77
N ILE A 36 -16.50 -4.70 12.20
CA ILE A 36 -16.26 -4.65 10.76
C ILE A 36 -14.95 -5.38 10.48
N ASP A 37 -15.07 -6.41 9.66
CA ASP A 37 -13.96 -7.21 9.20
C ASP A 37 -13.32 -6.53 7.98
N VAL A 38 -12.06 -6.08 8.11
CA VAL A 38 -11.34 -5.41 7.04
C VAL A 38 -10.07 -6.18 6.73
N ASP A 39 -10.01 -6.75 5.54
CA ASP A 39 -8.85 -7.47 5.03
C ASP A 39 -7.83 -6.56 4.37
N ALA A 40 -6.57 -6.79 4.67
CA ALA A 40 -5.45 -6.25 3.90
C ALA A 40 -4.97 -7.25 2.86
N MET A 41 -4.69 -6.77 1.66
CA MET A 41 -4.26 -7.61 0.52
C MET A 41 -3.17 -6.91 -0.26
N VAL A 42 -2.26 -7.69 -0.86
CA VAL A 42 -1.28 -7.17 -1.80
C VAL A 42 -1.30 -7.95 -3.12
N PHE A 43 -1.36 -7.20 -4.22
CA PHE A 43 -1.40 -7.70 -5.59
C PHE A 43 -0.09 -7.39 -6.29
N PHE A 44 0.58 -8.41 -6.81
CA PHE A 44 1.88 -8.30 -7.47
C PHE A 44 1.71 -8.19 -8.97
N SER A 45 2.40 -7.24 -9.58
CA SER A 45 2.39 -7.03 -11.03
C SER A 45 3.81 -6.98 -11.59
N ASP A 46 3.98 -7.53 -12.80
CA ASP A 46 5.24 -7.58 -13.53
C ASP A 46 5.33 -6.58 -14.69
N ASP A 47 4.26 -5.86 -14.95
CA ASP A 47 4.19 -4.85 -16.00
C ASP A 47 3.49 -3.58 -15.48
N ARG A 48 4.22 -2.47 -15.42
CA ARG A 48 3.67 -1.18 -14.98
C ARG A 48 2.61 -0.63 -15.92
N SER A 49 2.74 -0.89 -17.22
CA SER A 49 1.83 -0.33 -18.22
C SER A 49 0.53 -1.11 -18.30
N LYS A 50 0.56 -2.38 -18.00
CA LYS A 50 -0.58 -3.30 -18.15
C LYS A 50 -1.09 -3.86 -16.83
N TYR A 51 -0.38 -3.62 -15.72
CA TYR A 51 -0.70 -4.15 -14.38
C TYR A 51 -1.08 -5.63 -14.41
N ARG A 52 -0.29 -6.43 -15.15
CA ARG A 52 -0.54 -7.85 -15.24
C ARG A 52 -0.33 -8.48 -13.87
N LEU A 53 -1.43 -9.00 -13.30
CA LEU A 53 -1.40 -9.69 -12.03
C LEU A 53 -0.55 -10.96 -12.13
N VAL A 54 0.44 -11.08 -11.26
CA VAL A 54 1.30 -12.27 -11.13
C VAL A 54 0.83 -13.15 -9.99
N ASP A 55 0.57 -12.53 -8.82
CA ASP A 55 0.18 -13.23 -7.60
C ASP A 55 -0.52 -12.30 -6.62
N LEU A 56 -1.04 -12.88 -5.53
CA LEU A 56 -1.81 -12.21 -4.50
C LEU A 56 -1.52 -12.84 -3.14
N VAL A 57 -1.21 -12.00 -2.12
CA VAL A 57 -1.15 -12.40 -0.72
C VAL A 57 -2.27 -11.73 0.05
N TYR A 58 -3.04 -12.52 0.80
CA TYR A 58 -4.22 -12.11 1.57
C TYR A 58 -4.54 -13.19 2.64
N TYR A 59 -5.61 -13.03 3.42
CA TYR A 59 -5.98 -13.98 4.49
C TYR A 59 -6.06 -15.46 4.02
N GLY A 60 -6.52 -15.71 2.79
CA GLY A 60 -6.64 -17.07 2.22
C GLY A 60 -5.35 -17.61 1.61
N ASN A 61 -4.34 -16.76 1.38
CA ASN A 61 -3.01 -17.11 0.90
C ASN A 61 -1.98 -16.21 1.60
N ARG A 62 -1.57 -16.60 2.81
CA ARG A 62 -0.80 -15.75 3.74
C ARG A 62 0.68 -15.68 3.44
N GLU A 63 1.22 -16.66 2.74
CA GLU A 63 2.64 -16.72 2.39
C GLU A 63 2.80 -17.06 0.93
N GLU A 64 3.51 -16.19 0.22
CA GLU A 64 4.01 -16.50 -1.11
C GLU A 64 5.54 -16.58 -1.03
N GLY A 65 6.03 -17.78 -0.81
CA GLY A 65 7.47 -18.04 -0.61
C GLY A 65 8.34 -17.59 -1.78
N ARG A 66 7.80 -17.57 -3.00
CA ARG A 66 8.50 -17.09 -4.19
C ARG A 66 8.60 -15.57 -4.26
N LEU A 67 7.74 -14.84 -3.53
CA LEU A 67 7.67 -13.38 -3.55
C LEU A 67 8.18 -12.75 -2.26
N TYR A 68 8.55 -13.58 -1.27
CA TYR A 68 9.12 -13.14 0.00
C TYR A 68 8.22 -12.13 0.74
N VAL A 69 6.93 -12.40 0.75
CA VAL A 69 5.90 -11.60 1.40
C VAL A 69 5.07 -12.47 2.32
N LYS A 70 4.70 -11.94 3.47
CA LYS A 70 3.92 -12.67 4.48
C LYS A 70 2.82 -11.81 5.06
N HIS A 71 1.62 -12.35 5.09
CA HIS A 71 0.47 -11.82 5.84
C HIS A 71 0.48 -12.43 7.25
N TYR A 72 0.47 -11.60 8.30
CA TYR A 72 0.72 -12.06 9.67
C TYR A 72 -0.54 -12.39 10.47
N GLY A 73 -1.70 -12.18 9.96
CA GLY A 73 -2.91 -12.49 10.70
C GLY A 73 -4.16 -11.99 10.00
N ASP A 74 -5.26 -12.30 10.62
CA ASP A 74 -6.59 -12.00 10.17
C ASP A 74 -7.38 -11.56 11.43
N ASP A 75 -7.72 -10.27 11.50
CA ASP A 75 -8.53 -9.71 12.59
C ASP A 75 -9.94 -9.44 12.11
N THR A 76 -10.80 -10.41 12.30
CA THR A 76 -12.21 -10.37 11.87
C THR A 76 -13.08 -9.40 12.66
N THR A 77 -12.53 -8.73 13.68
CA THR A 77 -13.34 -7.93 14.63
C THR A 77 -12.87 -6.49 14.79
N GLY A 78 -11.64 -6.19 14.34
CA GLY A 78 -11.00 -4.90 14.62
C GLY A 78 -10.51 -4.72 16.06
N SER A 79 -10.72 -5.73 16.92
CA SER A 79 -10.38 -5.66 18.35
C SER A 79 -9.02 -6.26 18.68
N ASN A 80 -8.46 -7.07 17.80
CA ASN A 80 -7.22 -7.81 18.02
C ASN A 80 -6.02 -7.11 17.40
N LYS A 81 -5.46 -6.15 18.10
CA LYS A 81 -4.26 -5.43 17.68
C LYS A 81 -3.01 -6.28 17.91
N GLN A 82 -2.68 -7.10 16.94
CA GLN A 82 -1.62 -8.11 17.07
C GLN A 82 -0.20 -7.52 17.04
N HIS A 83 0.05 -6.48 16.27
CA HIS A 83 1.40 -6.00 16.03
C HIS A 83 1.50 -4.48 16.17
N ALA A 84 1.94 -4.02 17.34
CA ALA A 84 2.18 -2.60 17.61
C ALA A 84 0.98 -1.69 17.25
N SER A 85 -0.23 -2.09 17.65
CA SER A 85 -1.52 -1.44 17.41
C SER A 85 -2.09 -1.52 15.99
N ASP A 86 -1.54 -2.34 15.11
CA ASP A 86 -2.18 -2.68 13.83
C ASP A 86 -3.05 -3.91 13.98
N ASN A 87 -4.18 -3.91 13.27
CA ASN A 87 -5.10 -5.04 13.20
C ASN A 87 -4.62 -6.07 12.20
N GLU A 88 -4.17 -5.62 11.03
CA GLU A 88 -3.56 -6.47 10.03
C GLU A 88 -2.22 -5.97 9.56
N VAL A 89 -1.33 -6.91 9.27
CA VAL A 89 0.06 -6.62 8.94
C VAL A 89 0.55 -7.48 7.79
N ILE A 90 1.17 -6.85 6.81
CA ILE A 90 1.85 -7.51 5.69
C ILE A 90 3.31 -7.08 5.69
N PHE A 91 4.20 -8.07 5.72
CA PHE A 91 5.64 -7.88 5.69
C PHE A 91 6.21 -8.21 4.32
N LEU A 92 7.09 -7.36 3.81
CA LEU A 92 7.73 -7.50 2.50
C LEU A 92 9.25 -7.45 2.65
N ARG A 93 9.94 -8.43 2.04
CA ARG A 93 11.38 -8.40 1.85
C ARG A 93 11.70 -7.84 0.48
N LEU A 94 11.83 -6.53 0.40
CA LEU A 94 11.98 -5.79 -0.87
C LEU A 94 13.23 -6.23 -1.66
N ASP A 95 14.32 -6.57 -0.95
CA ASP A 95 15.58 -7.05 -1.52
C ASP A 95 15.46 -8.44 -2.19
N LYS A 96 14.41 -9.20 -1.85
CA LYS A 96 14.17 -10.56 -2.34
C LYS A 96 13.04 -10.66 -3.36
N ILE A 97 12.19 -9.64 -3.46
CA ILE A 97 11.12 -9.61 -4.46
C ILE A 97 11.76 -9.74 -5.86
N PRO A 98 11.33 -10.72 -6.68
CA PRO A 98 11.90 -10.95 -8.00
C PRO A 98 11.95 -9.68 -8.87
N GLU A 99 13.00 -9.50 -9.64
CA GLU A 99 13.20 -8.28 -10.49
C GLU A 99 12.02 -8.02 -11.43
N ARG A 100 11.41 -9.10 -11.96
CA ARG A 100 10.24 -8.99 -12.84
C ARG A 100 9.04 -8.32 -12.19
N ILE A 101 8.95 -8.31 -10.85
CA ILE A 101 7.88 -7.61 -10.13
C ILE A 101 8.23 -6.13 -10.07
N THR A 102 7.42 -5.32 -10.70
CA THR A 102 7.63 -3.87 -10.79
C THR A 102 6.71 -3.07 -9.87
N SER A 103 5.60 -3.67 -9.44
CA SER A 103 4.70 -3.02 -8.50
C SER A 103 3.97 -4.00 -7.59
N VAL A 104 3.64 -3.53 -6.39
CA VAL A 104 2.82 -4.25 -5.40
C VAL A 104 1.72 -3.30 -4.94
N ALA A 105 0.49 -3.55 -5.38
CA ALA A 105 -0.67 -2.77 -4.95
C ALA A 105 -1.14 -3.23 -3.58
N VAL A 106 -1.45 -2.27 -2.70
CA VAL A 106 -2.01 -2.51 -1.37
C VAL A 106 -3.48 -2.15 -1.37
N VAL A 107 -4.32 -3.11 -1.01
CA VAL A 107 -5.79 -2.96 -0.99
C VAL A 107 -6.32 -3.29 0.39
N LEU A 108 -7.30 -2.51 0.85
CA LEU A 108 -8.16 -2.87 1.97
C LEU A 108 -9.56 -3.18 1.44
N ASN A 109 -10.20 -4.19 2.03
CA ASN A 109 -11.53 -4.64 1.66
C ASN A 109 -12.34 -4.97 2.91
N ALA A 110 -13.54 -4.42 3.06
CA ALA A 110 -14.50 -4.86 4.07
C ALA A 110 -15.11 -6.19 3.62
N TYR A 111 -14.72 -7.28 4.29
CA TYR A 111 -15.09 -8.66 3.92
C TYR A 111 -16.61 -8.88 3.89
N THR A 112 -17.31 -8.38 4.89
CA THR A 112 -18.75 -8.54 5.06
C THR A 112 -19.58 -7.59 4.18
N GLY A 113 -18.93 -6.68 3.45
CA GLY A 113 -19.58 -5.85 2.43
C GLY A 113 -20.01 -4.48 2.89
N GLU A 114 -19.61 -4.05 4.06
CA GLU A 114 -19.84 -2.69 4.53
C GLU A 114 -19.06 -1.67 3.72
N LYS A 115 -19.60 -0.46 3.65
CA LYS A 115 -18.86 0.66 3.05
C LYS A 115 -17.68 1.05 3.97
N LEU A 116 -16.50 1.21 3.40
CA LEU A 116 -15.33 1.65 4.17
C LEU A 116 -15.51 3.00 4.86
N SER A 117 -16.47 3.83 4.38
CA SER A 117 -16.86 5.08 5.08
C SER A 117 -17.46 4.85 6.47
N LEU A 118 -17.91 3.64 6.78
CA LEU A 118 -18.44 3.24 8.09
C LEU A 118 -17.33 2.73 9.02
N VAL A 119 -16.15 2.43 8.49
CA VAL A 119 -15.00 1.95 9.27
C VAL A 119 -14.33 3.14 9.97
N PRO A 120 -14.37 3.20 11.31
CA PRO A 120 -13.79 4.33 12.02
C PRO A 120 -12.25 4.27 12.01
N ASN A 121 -11.61 5.43 11.87
CA ASN A 121 -10.14 5.59 12.00
C ASN A 121 -9.31 4.66 11.10
N LEU A 122 -9.82 4.33 9.91
CA LEU A 122 -9.12 3.48 8.95
C LEU A 122 -7.82 4.13 8.51
N ARG A 123 -6.71 3.46 8.77
CA ARG A 123 -5.37 3.99 8.55
C ARG A 123 -4.41 2.90 8.12
N CYS A 124 -3.49 3.25 7.23
CA CYS A 124 -2.31 2.46 6.93
C CYS A 124 -1.04 3.20 7.30
N ARG A 125 -0.04 2.47 7.73
CA ARG A 125 1.32 2.98 7.93
C ARG A 125 2.33 2.06 7.26
N VAL A 126 3.38 2.65 6.74
CA VAL A 126 4.56 1.95 6.22
C VAL A 126 5.69 2.19 7.20
N TYR A 127 6.36 1.13 7.64
CA TYR A 127 7.48 1.24 8.56
C TYR A 127 8.60 0.26 8.19
N SER A 128 9.83 0.58 8.59
CA SER A 128 10.98 -0.31 8.45
C SER A 128 10.99 -1.36 9.56
N GLY A 129 11.50 -2.55 9.25
CA GLY A 129 11.59 -3.66 10.18
C GLY A 129 10.43 -4.65 10.08
N LYS A 130 10.51 -5.68 10.91
CA LYS A 130 9.54 -6.77 10.98
C LYS A 130 8.30 -6.37 11.80
N PRO A 131 7.19 -7.09 11.63
CA PRO A 131 6.02 -6.93 12.47
C PRO A 131 6.36 -7.07 13.96
N GLY A 132 5.92 -6.08 14.76
CA GLY A 132 6.24 -6.01 16.19
C GLY A 132 7.61 -5.38 16.52
N GLU A 133 8.51 -5.22 15.56
CA GLU A 133 9.83 -4.62 15.70
C GLU A 133 9.90 -3.31 14.88
N VAL A 134 8.98 -2.38 15.15
CA VAL A 134 8.92 -1.09 14.43
C VAL A 134 10.20 -0.30 14.73
N GLN A 135 11.04 -0.12 13.70
CA GLN A 135 12.25 0.69 13.80
C GLN A 135 11.91 2.16 13.52
N ASP A 136 11.45 2.46 12.31
CA ASP A 136 11.06 3.80 11.91
C ASP A 136 9.72 3.76 11.16
N VAL A 137 8.78 4.61 11.56
CA VAL A 137 7.56 4.85 10.75
C VAL A 137 7.94 5.79 9.61
N LEU A 138 7.92 5.28 8.40
CA LEU A 138 8.28 6.02 7.18
C LEU A 138 7.14 6.93 6.74
N GLY A 139 5.92 6.40 6.76
CA GLY A 139 4.75 7.16 6.38
C GLY A 139 3.46 6.62 6.98
N THR A 140 2.50 7.50 7.20
CA THR A 140 1.14 7.15 7.62
C THR A 140 0.14 7.78 6.67
N PHE A 141 -0.82 6.99 6.23
CA PHE A 141 -1.89 7.39 5.35
C PHE A 141 -3.25 7.16 6.04
N ASP A 142 -3.94 8.24 6.37
CA ASP A 142 -5.29 8.22 6.90
C ASP A 142 -6.28 8.08 5.75
N ILE A 143 -7.05 6.98 5.73
CA ILE A 143 -7.99 6.67 4.65
C ILE A 143 -9.39 7.26 4.95
N ASN A 144 -9.45 8.29 5.77
CA ASN A 144 -10.70 8.84 6.30
C ASN A 144 -11.36 9.93 5.42
N ASP A 145 -11.00 10.08 4.16
CA ASP A 145 -11.82 10.91 3.28
C ASP A 145 -13.17 10.24 3.02
N LYS A 146 -14.07 10.41 3.98
CA LYS A 146 -15.38 9.75 4.05
C LYS A 146 -16.22 9.93 2.78
N LYS A 147 -15.97 10.95 1.98
CA LYS A 147 -16.74 11.21 0.75
C LYS A 147 -16.36 10.27 -0.38
N SER A 148 -15.12 9.79 -0.41
CA SER A 148 -14.63 8.91 -1.48
C SER A 148 -14.84 7.42 -1.18
N LEU A 149 -15.04 7.03 0.08
CA LEU A 149 -15.12 5.63 0.51
C LEU A 149 -16.55 5.08 0.52
N THR A 150 -17.31 5.32 -0.54
CA THR A 150 -18.67 4.74 -0.68
C THR A 150 -18.66 3.28 -1.13
N THR A 151 -17.48 2.72 -1.35
CA THR A 151 -17.25 1.33 -1.76
C THR A 151 -16.79 0.47 -0.59
N THR A 152 -16.74 -0.83 -0.81
CA THR A 152 -16.25 -1.83 0.14
C THR A 152 -14.75 -2.04 0.08
N SER A 153 -14.09 -1.52 -0.96
CA SER A 153 -12.66 -1.69 -1.16
C SER A 153 -11.99 -0.37 -1.54
N VAL A 154 -10.74 -0.21 -1.14
CA VAL A 154 -9.89 0.93 -1.46
C VAL A 154 -8.49 0.46 -1.85
N LEU A 155 -7.96 1.00 -2.94
CA LEU A 155 -6.55 0.94 -3.26
C LEU A 155 -5.83 1.97 -2.38
N VAL A 156 -5.08 1.49 -1.39
CA VAL A 156 -4.32 2.33 -0.46
C VAL A 156 -3.15 3.01 -1.15
N GLY A 157 -2.38 2.22 -1.91
CA GLY A 157 -1.20 2.70 -2.60
C GLY A 157 -0.44 1.58 -3.29
N TYR A 158 0.72 1.94 -3.81
CA TYR A 158 1.62 1.03 -4.48
C TYR A 158 3.02 1.10 -3.90
N PHE A 159 3.66 -0.04 -3.70
CA PHE A 159 5.10 -0.14 -3.78
C PHE A 159 5.48 -0.22 -5.25
N GLU A 160 6.38 0.62 -5.69
CA GLU A 160 6.80 0.70 -7.09
C GLU A 160 8.32 0.73 -7.18
N LYS A 161 8.88 -0.04 -8.12
CA LYS A 161 10.29 0.06 -8.51
C LYS A 161 10.44 1.13 -9.59
N ASP A 162 11.47 1.93 -9.48
CA ASP A 162 11.89 2.83 -10.55
C ASP A 162 12.81 2.14 -11.57
N SER A 163 13.39 2.92 -12.48
CA SER A 163 14.30 2.43 -13.54
C SER A 163 15.66 1.95 -13.01
N VAL A 164 16.02 2.30 -11.78
CA VAL A 164 17.27 1.89 -11.13
C VAL A 164 17.02 0.85 -10.02
N ASN A 165 15.84 0.20 -10.04
CA ASN A 165 15.40 -0.81 -9.09
C ASN A 165 15.25 -0.33 -7.63
N GLU A 166 15.06 0.96 -7.43
CA GLU A 166 14.76 1.50 -6.11
C GLU A 166 13.26 1.45 -5.81
N TRP A 167 12.91 1.05 -4.59
CA TRP A 167 11.53 0.99 -4.16
C TRP A 167 11.06 2.32 -3.56
N SER A 168 9.84 2.68 -3.91
CA SER A 168 9.07 3.76 -3.27
C SER A 168 7.69 3.29 -2.89
N PHE A 169 7.04 3.97 -1.97
CA PHE A 169 5.61 3.80 -1.70
C PHE A 169 4.86 5.06 -2.11
N ARG A 170 3.85 4.91 -2.95
CA ARG A 170 2.97 5.98 -3.40
C ARG A 170 1.57 5.79 -2.87
N ALA A 171 1.08 6.76 -2.08
CA ALA A 171 -0.27 6.77 -1.54
C ALA A 171 -1.30 7.14 -2.63
N VAL A 172 -2.38 6.36 -2.74
CA VAL A 172 -3.41 6.54 -3.78
C VAL A 172 -4.78 6.88 -3.20
N GLY A 173 -5.33 6.07 -2.32
CA GLY A 173 -6.64 6.29 -1.73
C GLY A 173 -7.79 6.28 -2.75
N GLU A 174 -7.79 5.35 -3.70
CA GLU A 174 -8.81 5.22 -4.73
C GLU A 174 -9.85 4.17 -4.38
N ALA A 175 -11.14 4.55 -4.39
CA ALA A 175 -12.24 3.64 -4.18
C ALA A 175 -12.35 2.62 -5.31
N LEU A 176 -12.40 1.32 -4.99
CA LEU A 176 -12.53 0.25 -5.97
C LEU A 176 -13.97 -0.26 -6.03
N LYS A 177 -14.52 -0.38 -7.24
CA LYS A 177 -15.84 -0.98 -7.48
C LYS A 177 -15.74 -2.51 -7.55
N ALA A 178 -15.17 -3.11 -6.53
CA ALA A 178 -14.99 -4.54 -6.40
C ALA A 178 -15.15 -4.91 -4.92
N HIS A 179 -15.73 -6.07 -4.63
CA HIS A 179 -16.00 -6.51 -3.27
C HIS A 179 -15.34 -7.86 -2.98
N ARG A 180 -15.39 -8.78 -3.93
CA ARG A 180 -14.81 -10.11 -3.76
C ARG A 180 -13.39 -10.16 -4.33
N VAL A 181 -12.55 -11.03 -3.76
CA VAL A 181 -11.17 -11.27 -4.20
C VAL A 181 -11.09 -11.50 -5.72
N GLU A 182 -12.01 -12.26 -6.29
CA GLU A 182 -12.03 -12.52 -7.75
C GLU A 182 -12.31 -11.25 -8.58
N GLN A 183 -13.15 -10.36 -8.08
CA GLN A 183 -13.40 -9.07 -8.73
C GLN A 183 -12.18 -8.17 -8.62
N LEU A 184 -11.51 -8.16 -7.45
CA LEU A 184 -10.26 -7.43 -7.25
C LEU A 184 -9.13 -7.95 -8.15
N LYS A 185 -9.00 -9.27 -8.31
CA LYS A 185 -8.07 -9.87 -9.29
C LYS A 185 -8.33 -9.34 -10.70
N ASN A 186 -9.59 -9.22 -11.12
CA ASN A 186 -9.94 -8.68 -12.42
C ASN A 186 -9.56 -7.20 -12.55
N VAL A 187 -9.74 -6.38 -11.49
CA VAL A 187 -9.31 -4.98 -11.48
C VAL A 187 -7.81 -4.86 -11.76
N PHE A 188 -7.00 -5.72 -11.12
CA PHE A 188 -5.54 -5.71 -11.26
C PHE A 188 -5.00 -6.49 -12.46
N ASN A 189 -5.85 -7.22 -13.17
CA ASN A 189 -5.48 -7.95 -14.40
C ASN A 189 -6.03 -7.30 -15.67
N THR A 190 -6.76 -6.21 -15.55
CA THR A 190 -7.26 -5.45 -16.69
C THR A 190 -6.27 -4.36 -17.05
N PRO A 191 -5.82 -4.26 -18.33
CA PRO A 191 -5.00 -3.15 -18.77
C PRO A 191 -5.70 -1.84 -18.44
N LYS A 192 -5.16 -1.07 -17.53
CA LYS A 192 -5.61 0.32 -17.34
C LYS A 192 -4.98 1.13 -18.46
N ASN A 193 -5.79 1.73 -19.32
CA ASN A 193 -5.37 2.91 -20.06
C ASN A 193 -5.17 4.00 -18.98
N ILE A 194 -4.01 4.00 -18.35
CA ILE A 194 -3.62 5.13 -17.53
C ILE A 194 -3.21 6.18 -18.53
N ASP A 195 -4.13 7.11 -18.80
CA ASP A 195 -3.74 8.42 -19.25
C ASP A 195 -2.79 8.96 -18.18
N ILE A 196 -1.48 8.83 -18.46
CA ILE A 196 -0.44 9.53 -17.72
C ILE A 196 -0.54 11.00 -18.18
N GLN A 197 -1.70 11.60 -18.07
CA GLN A 197 -1.87 13.03 -18.15
C GLN A 197 -1.72 13.59 -16.75
N ASN A 198 -0.46 13.95 -16.46
CA ASN A 198 -0.05 15.13 -15.71
C ASN A 198 -1.00 15.60 -14.59
N ASP A 199 -1.08 14.89 -13.48
CA ASP A 199 -1.42 15.51 -12.20
C ASP A 199 -0.14 15.91 -11.42
N TYR A 200 0.83 16.52 -12.12
CA TYR A 200 2.00 17.16 -11.50
C TYR A 200 1.72 18.63 -11.11
N ASN A 201 0.49 18.94 -10.73
CA ASN A 201 0.15 20.30 -10.32
C ASN A 201 -0.42 20.33 -8.91
N THR A 202 0.41 20.02 -7.92
CA THR A 202 0.17 20.46 -6.54
C THR A 202 1.45 21.07 -5.99
N GLY A 203 1.31 22.31 -5.53
CA GLY A 203 2.37 23.22 -5.13
C GLY A 203 3.35 22.72 -4.07
N PRO A 204 4.35 23.54 -3.72
CA PRO A 204 5.53 23.11 -3.00
C PRO A 204 5.20 22.74 -1.56
N VAL A 205 5.46 21.48 -1.18
CA VAL A 205 5.60 21.12 0.22
C VAL A 205 7.06 21.37 0.58
N GLU A 206 7.31 22.45 1.33
CA GLU A 206 8.60 22.68 1.98
C GLU A 206 8.84 21.59 3.03
N SER A 207 9.59 20.58 2.68
CA SER A 207 10.40 19.82 3.62
C SER A 207 11.64 19.36 2.88
N LYS A 208 12.80 19.80 3.37
CA LYS A 208 14.11 19.39 2.87
C LYS A 208 14.31 17.90 3.07
N VAL A 209 13.81 17.12 2.15
CA VAL A 209 14.31 15.81 1.82
C VAL A 209 14.59 15.89 0.34
N THR A 210 15.85 15.73 -0.03
CA THR A 210 16.38 15.91 -1.38
C THR A 210 15.66 14.99 -2.34
N ILE A 211 14.60 15.46 -2.95
CA ILE A 211 13.92 14.80 -4.06
C ILE A 211 14.17 15.67 -5.30
N TRP A 212 14.77 15.05 -6.30
CA TRP A 212 14.93 15.55 -7.67
C TRP A 212 16.22 16.31 -8.05
N GLY A 213 17.23 15.52 -8.36
CA GLY A 213 18.29 15.90 -9.29
C GLY A 213 18.24 15.16 -10.63
N PHE A 214 17.07 14.83 -11.21
CA PHE A 214 17.04 13.98 -12.41
C PHE A 214 16.10 14.40 -13.54
N ILE A 215 15.91 15.72 -13.76
CA ILE A 215 15.41 16.20 -15.07
C ILE A 215 16.26 17.40 -15.50
N LYS A 216 17.51 17.19 -15.83
CA LYS A 216 18.35 18.17 -16.58
C LYS A 216 19.46 17.49 -17.37
N ARG A 217 19.16 16.39 -18.06
CA ARG A 217 20.10 15.79 -19.03
C ARG A 217 19.41 15.16 -20.23
N LEU A 218 18.43 15.83 -20.80
CA LEU A 218 17.85 15.39 -22.09
C LEU A 218 17.63 16.54 -23.07
N PHE A 219 18.24 17.70 -22.84
CA PHE A 219 18.34 18.75 -23.88
C PHE A 219 19.65 19.51 -23.70
N SER A 220 20.71 18.97 -24.25
CA SER A 220 21.87 19.66 -24.79
C SER A 220 22.57 18.73 -25.76
#